data_cd7069d4e104d082e23b006761659af2
#
_entry.id   cd7069d4e104d082e23b006761659af2
#
_cell.length_a   1.000
_cell.length_b   1.000
_cell.length_c   1.000
_cell.angle_alpha   90.00
_cell.angle_beta   90.00
_cell.angle_gamma   90.00
#
_symmetry.space_group_name_H-M   'P 1'
#
loop_
_entity.id
_entity.type
_entity.pdbx_description
1 polymer ?
#
loop_
_entity_poly.entity_id
_entity_poly.type
_entity_poly.pdbx_seq_one_letter_code
_entity_poly.pdbx_strand_id
1 'polypeptide(L)'
;MDKLEEIMASKRKSLEHVIRPIKARELETLARSKSPSIPFIEALSSPDQLSVIAEIKRKSPSAGDIAKGMNAVEQARVYNNSEADALSILTDTDYFGGSLNDLWDVVDFLHQHERITPCLRKDFMVHPIQVLEAAEAG
;
A
#
# COMPACT_ATOMS: atom_id res chain seq x y z
N MET A 1 9.67 -26.13 -3.09
CA MET A 1 8.79 -24.92 -3.02
C MET A 1 9.65 -23.71 -3.33
N ASP A 2 9.29 -22.95 -4.31
CA ASP A 2 10.01 -21.71 -4.55
C ASP A 2 9.68 -20.64 -3.50
N LYS A 3 10.44 -19.54 -3.46
CA LYS A 3 10.26 -18.49 -2.46
C LYS A 3 8.90 -17.79 -2.57
N LEU A 4 8.38 -17.67 -3.76
CA LEU A 4 7.06 -17.05 -3.98
C LEU A 4 5.94 -17.94 -3.42
N GLU A 5 6.01 -19.25 -3.67
CA GLU A 5 5.03 -20.20 -3.13
C GLU A 5 5.02 -20.21 -1.60
N GLU A 6 6.19 -20.15 -0.97
CA GLU A 6 6.34 -20.04 0.49
C GLU A 6 5.66 -18.77 1.02
N ILE A 7 5.92 -17.60 0.41
CA ILE A 7 5.34 -16.31 0.79
C ILE A 7 3.81 -16.34 0.61
N MET A 8 3.33 -16.85 -0.53
CA MET A 8 1.89 -16.94 -0.80
C MET A 8 1.17 -17.86 0.18
N ALA A 9 1.80 -18.97 0.58
CA ALA A 9 1.26 -19.87 1.60
C ALA A 9 1.19 -19.20 2.98
N SER A 10 2.27 -18.51 3.38
CA SER A 10 2.29 -17.72 4.62
C SER A 10 1.20 -16.65 4.62
N LYS A 11 1.02 -15.94 3.51
CA LYS A 11 -0.02 -14.92 3.36
C LYS A 11 -1.43 -15.50 3.51
N ARG A 12 -1.72 -16.64 2.87
CA ARG A 12 -3.04 -17.30 3.03
C ARG A 12 -3.30 -17.63 4.50
N LYS A 13 -2.30 -18.18 5.19
CA LYS A 13 -2.41 -18.52 6.60
C LYS A 13 -2.64 -17.28 7.48
N SER A 14 -1.93 -16.20 7.23
CA SER A 14 -2.07 -14.96 8.02
C SER A 14 -3.45 -14.31 7.87
N LEU A 15 -4.15 -14.57 6.76
CA LEU A 15 -5.47 -14.02 6.49
C LEU A 15 -6.64 -14.90 6.97
N GLU A 16 -6.39 -16.12 7.46
CA GLU A 16 -7.47 -17.07 7.83
C GLU A 16 -8.53 -16.49 8.75
N HIS A 17 -8.15 -15.60 9.66
CA HIS A 17 -9.08 -14.99 10.63
C HIS A 17 -9.80 -13.75 10.11
N VAL A 18 -9.40 -13.20 8.97
CA VAL A 18 -10.03 -12.00 8.40
C VAL A 18 -10.80 -12.28 7.12
N ILE A 19 -10.57 -13.44 6.51
CA ILE A 19 -11.29 -13.87 5.31
C ILE A 19 -12.77 -14.04 5.63
N ARG A 20 -13.60 -13.35 4.88
CA ARG A 20 -15.05 -13.45 4.89
C ARG A 20 -15.63 -13.14 3.50
N PRO A 21 -16.88 -13.52 3.22
CA PRO A 21 -17.56 -13.06 2.02
C PRO A 21 -17.67 -11.54 2.00
N ILE A 22 -17.39 -10.94 0.84
CA ILE A 22 -17.55 -9.50 0.61
C ILE A 22 -18.90 -9.30 -0.10
N LYS A 23 -19.75 -8.46 0.48
CA LYS A 23 -21.04 -8.12 -0.09
C LYS A 23 -20.89 -6.97 -1.09
N ALA A 24 -21.56 -7.04 -2.24
CA ALA A 24 -21.53 -5.98 -3.25
C ALA A 24 -21.90 -4.61 -2.67
N ARG A 25 -22.85 -4.57 -1.73
CA ARG A 25 -23.26 -3.34 -1.02
C ARG A 25 -22.12 -2.69 -0.22
N GLU A 26 -21.17 -3.48 0.32
CA GLU A 26 -20.02 -2.93 1.05
C GLU A 26 -19.13 -2.13 0.10
N LEU A 27 -18.84 -2.67 -1.08
CA LEU A 27 -18.04 -2.00 -2.10
C LEU A 27 -18.74 -0.73 -2.63
N GLU A 28 -20.05 -0.80 -2.87
CA GLU A 28 -20.83 0.36 -3.30
C GLU A 28 -20.82 1.47 -2.24
N THR A 29 -21.01 1.12 -0.97
CA THR A 29 -21.00 2.07 0.13
C THR A 29 -19.63 2.72 0.25
N LEU A 30 -18.58 1.93 0.16
CA LEU A 30 -17.20 2.41 0.23
C LEU A 30 -16.88 3.36 -0.93
N ALA A 31 -17.27 3.00 -2.16
CA ALA A 31 -17.07 3.84 -3.33
C ALA A 31 -17.75 5.21 -3.22
N ARG A 32 -18.90 5.28 -2.53
CA ARG A 32 -19.64 6.53 -2.29
C ARG A 32 -19.08 7.36 -1.14
N SER A 33 -18.45 6.73 -0.15
CA SER A 33 -17.96 7.39 1.08
C SER A 33 -16.56 7.97 0.95
N LYS A 34 -15.78 7.50 -0.01
CA LYS A 34 -14.40 7.95 -0.19
C LYS A 34 -14.32 9.22 -1.02
N SER A 35 -13.45 10.13 -0.59
CA SER A 35 -13.06 11.29 -1.38
C SER A 35 -12.42 10.84 -2.69
N PRO A 36 -12.60 11.58 -3.79
CA PRO A 36 -11.91 11.29 -5.03
C PRO A 36 -10.40 11.23 -4.76
N SER A 37 -9.80 10.08 -4.99
CA SER A 37 -8.34 9.95 -5.01
C SER A 37 -7.83 10.40 -6.39
N ILE A 38 -6.60 10.88 -6.45
CA ILE A 38 -5.94 11.07 -7.75
C ILE A 38 -5.76 9.67 -8.36
N PRO A 39 -6.26 9.41 -9.57
CA PRO A 39 -6.08 8.13 -10.22
C PRO A 39 -4.58 7.82 -10.34
N PHE A 40 -4.16 6.64 -9.89
CA PHE A 40 -2.76 6.22 -9.90
C PHE A 40 -2.15 6.30 -11.31
N ILE A 41 -2.91 5.91 -12.34
CA ILE A 41 -2.50 5.97 -13.74
C ILE A 41 -2.27 7.42 -14.19
N GLU A 42 -3.13 8.37 -13.82
CA GLU A 42 -2.97 9.78 -14.19
C GLU A 42 -1.69 10.36 -13.58
N ALA A 43 -1.39 10.04 -12.33
CA ALA A 43 -0.18 10.49 -11.66
C ALA A 43 1.11 10.04 -12.36
N LEU A 44 1.05 8.90 -13.06
CA LEU A 44 2.20 8.31 -13.78
C LEU A 44 2.21 8.63 -15.29
N SER A 45 1.23 9.38 -15.79
CA SER A 45 1.04 9.58 -17.25
C SER A 45 1.56 10.93 -17.74
N SER A 46 2.61 11.48 -17.14
CA SER A 46 3.24 12.69 -17.67
C SER A 46 3.94 12.42 -19.01
N PRO A 47 3.62 13.14 -20.09
CA PRO A 47 4.26 12.92 -21.39
C PRO A 47 5.70 13.47 -21.47
N ASP A 48 6.06 14.41 -20.57
CA ASP A 48 7.27 15.21 -20.72
C ASP A 48 8.38 14.86 -19.72
N GLN A 49 8.12 13.96 -18.78
CA GLN A 49 9.09 13.60 -17.73
C GLN A 49 8.91 12.17 -17.25
N LEU A 50 9.97 11.64 -16.64
CA LEU A 50 9.88 10.35 -15.92
C LEU A 50 9.03 10.51 -14.68
N SER A 51 8.08 9.59 -14.50
CA SER A 51 7.32 9.48 -13.27
C SER A 51 8.04 8.60 -12.26
N VAL A 52 7.98 8.96 -10.98
CA VAL A 52 8.67 8.29 -9.89
C VAL A 52 7.67 7.67 -8.93
N ILE A 53 7.76 6.36 -8.75
CA ILE A 53 7.10 5.64 -7.66
C ILE A 53 8.14 5.46 -6.55
N ALA A 54 7.95 6.12 -5.41
CA ALA A 54 8.82 5.97 -4.25
C ALA A 54 8.29 4.86 -3.33
N GLU A 55 9.16 3.94 -2.92
CA GLU A 55 8.77 2.76 -2.15
C GLU A 55 9.16 2.86 -0.69
N ILE A 56 8.22 2.55 0.20
CA ILE A 56 8.41 2.40 1.65
C ILE A 56 8.57 0.91 1.95
N LYS A 57 9.80 0.50 2.26
CA LYS A 57 10.17 -0.90 2.50
C LYS A 57 11.26 -1.01 3.56
N ARG A 58 11.03 -1.80 4.63
CA ARG A 58 11.98 -1.97 5.73
C ARG A 58 12.96 -3.13 5.54
N LYS A 59 12.52 -4.20 4.91
CA LYS A 59 13.34 -5.39 4.61
C LYS A 59 12.88 -6.09 3.35
N SER A 60 13.67 -7.05 2.88
CA SER A 60 13.27 -7.97 1.82
C SER A 60 13.93 -9.34 2.00
N PRO A 61 13.37 -10.42 1.42
CA PRO A 61 13.97 -11.75 1.50
C PRO A 61 15.40 -11.83 0.93
N SER A 62 15.71 -11.01 -0.07
CA SER A 62 17.02 -11.01 -0.74
C SER A 62 18.06 -10.12 -0.07
N ALA A 63 17.65 -9.00 0.53
CA ALA A 63 18.55 -7.99 1.09
C ALA A 63 18.58 -7.98 2.64
N GLY A 64 17.67 -8.71 3.30
CA GLY A 64 17.50 -8.62 4.74
C GLY A 64 16.97 -7.25 5.18
N ASP A 65 17.46 -6.74 6.31
CA ASP A 65 17.07 -5.43 6.81
C ASP A 65 17.64 -4.31 5.90
N ILE A 66 16.76 -3.42 5.44
CA ILE A 66 17.09 -2.26 4.59
C ILE A 66 17.00 -0.97 5.41
N ALA A 67 15.89 -0.79 6.12
CA ALA A 67 15.61 0.40 6.91
C ALA A 67 14.89 0.00 8.21
N LYS A 68 15.58 -0.77 9.06
CA LYS A 68 15.03 -1.25 10.33
C LYS A 68 14.55 -0.09 11.22
N GLY A 69 13.33 -0.19 11.71
CA GLY A 69 12.74 0.82 12.58
C GLY A 69 12.29 2.11 11.88
N MET A 70 12.36 2.18 10.55
CA MET A 70 11.86 3.33 9.78
C MET A 70 10.38 3.57 10.04
N ASN A 71 10.03 4.83 10.33
CA ASN A 71 8.63 5.27 10.41
C ASN A 71 8.08 5.53 9.00
N ALA A 72 6.98 4.87 8.65
CA ALA A 72 6.40 4.97 7.31
C ALA A 72 5.89 6.38 6.97
N VAL A 73 5.29 7.07 7.94
CA VAL A 73 4.78 8.46 7.75
C VAL A 73 5.92 9.44 7.54
N GLU A 74 7.00 9.34 8.31
CA GLU A 74 8.18 10.20 8.12
C GLU A 74 8.83 9.97 6.76
N GLN A 75 8.91 8.72 6.30
CA GLN A 75 9.41 8.42 4.97
C GLN A 75 8.49 8.94 3.88
N ALA A 76 7.17 8.78 4.05
CA ALA A 76 6.18 9.35 3.13
C ALA A 76 6.28 10.88 3.05
N ARG A 77 6.53 11.56 4.17
CA ARG A 77 6.77 13.00 4.21
C ARG A 77 7.96 13.41 3.33
N VAL A 78 9.07 12.70 3.45
CA VAL A 78 10.26 12.95 2.63
C VAL A 78 9.95 12.78 1.15
N TYR A 79 9.28 11.69 0.78
CA TYR A 79 8.93 11.42 -0.60
C TYR A 79 7.92 12.41 -1.18
N ASN A 80 6.90 12.80 -0.38
CA ASN A 80 5.91 13.79 -0.79
C ASN A 80 6.54 15.18 -1.00
N ASN A 81 7.45 15.58 -0.10
CA ASN A 81 8.21 16.84 -0.22
C ASN A 81 9.18 16.82 -1.41
N SER A 82 9.66 15.65 -1.81
CA SER A 82 10.52 15.46 -2.99
C SER A 82 9.70 15.26 -4.29
N GLU A 83 8.39 15.49 -4.23
CA GLU A 83 7.48 15.45 -5.38
C GLU A 83 7.41 14.09 -6.09
N ALA A 84 7.55 12.97 -5.36
CA ALA A 84 7.27 11.64 -5.92
C ALA A 84 5.84 11.60 -6.50
N ASP A 85 5.67 11.01 -7.67
CA ASP A 85 4.37 10.97 -8.36
C ASP A 85 3.41 9.97 -7.73
N ALA A 86 3.93 8.90 -7.15
CA ALA A 86 3.17 7.90 -6.41
C ALA A 86 4.01 7.26 -5.31
N LEU A 87 3.37 6.67 -4.30
CA LEU A 87 4.01 5.88 -3.26
C LEU A 87 3.63 4.42 -3.37
N SER A 88 4.60 3.53 -3.17
CA SER A 88 4.39 2.09 -3.00
C SER A 88 4.67 1.71 -1.55
N ILE A 89 3.67 1.18 -0.84
CA ILE A 89 3.75 0.91 0.59
C ILE A 89 3.66 -0.59 0.84
N LEU A 90 4.75 -1.21 1.29
CA LEU A 90 4.78 -2.62 1.64
C LEU A 90 3.88 -2.85 2.86
N THR A 91 2.90 -3.74 2.72
CA THR A 91 2.01 -4.12 3.83
C THR A 91 2.22 -5.57 4.30
N ASP A 92 3.09 -6.32 3.64
CA ASP A 92 3.50 -7.63 4.11
C ASP A 92 4.42 -7.53 5.32
N THR A 93 4.03 -8.18 6.44
CA THR A 93 4.76 -8.12 7.70
C THR A 93 5.91 -9.11 7.74
N ASP A 94 5.67 -10.36 7.40
CA ASP A 94 6.60 -11.46 7.64
C ASP A 94 7.90 -11.31 6.83
N TYR A 95 7.79 -11.00 5.55
CA TYR A 95 8.93 -10.95 4.63
C TYR A 95 9.44 -9.55 4.32
N PHE A 96 8.58 -8.52 4.45
CA PHE A 96 8.93 -7.15 4.06
C PHE A 96 8.87 -6.14 5.21
N GLY A 97 8.42 -6.54 6.41
CA GLY A 97 8.42 -5.71 7.60
C GLY A 97 7.46 -4.53 7.54
N GLY A 98 6.46 -4.61 6.65
CA GLY A 98 5.38 -3.65 6.54
C GLY A 98 4.18 -3.99 7.41
N SER A 99 3.14 -3.19 7.32
CA SER A 99 1.85 -3.46 7.96
C SER A 99 0.72 -2.73 7.23
N LEU A 100 -0.51 -3.21 7.42
CA LEU A 100 -1.68 -2.50 6.93
C LEU A 100 -1.84 -1.13 7.62
N ASN A 101 -1.42 -1.02 8.89
CA ASN A 101 -1.40 0.26 9.59
C ASN A 101 -0.48 1.29 8.93
N ASP A 102 0.67 0.88 8.39
CA ASP A 102 1.53 1.79 7.63
C ASP A 102 0.78 2.43 6.45
N LEU A 103 -0.05 1.64 5.74
CA LEU A 103 -0.87 2.16 4.64
C LEU A 103 -1.90 3.18 5.14
N TRP A 104 -2.63 2.86 6.20
CA TRP A 104 -3.62 3.75 6.82
C TRP A 104 -2.97 5.06 7.28
N ASP A 105 -1.91 4.97 8.05
CA ASP A 105 -1.24 6.13 8.65
C ASP A 105 -0.64 7.05 7.57
N VAL A 106 -0.07 6.48 6.50
CA VAL A 106 0.47 7.25 5.38
C VAL A 106 -0.63 7.93 4.58
N VAL A 107 -1.71 7.23 4.27
CA VAL A 107 -2.83 7.82 3.52
C VAL A 107 -3.50 8.93 4.32
N ASP A 108 -3.75 8.72 5.62
CA ASP A 108 -4.30 9.74 6.50
C ASP A 108 -3.40 10.98 6.58
N PHE A 109 -2.08 10.78 6.68
CA PHE A 109 -1.10 11.86 6.65
C PHE A 109 -1.19 12.65 5.33
N LEU A 110 -1.22 11.98 4.18
CA LEU A 110 -1.27 12.64 2.88
C LEU A 110 -2.57 13.42 2.65
N HIS A 111 -3.70 12.92 3.14
CA HIS A 111 -4.99 13.62 3.04
C HIS A 111 -5.05 14.93 3.85
N GLN A 112 -4.14 15.13 4.80
CA GLN A 112 -4.02 16.37 5.56
C GLN A 112 -3.14 17.42 4.87
N HIS A 113 -2.56 17.09 3.72
CA HIS A 113 -1.66 17.95 2.97
C HIS A 113 -2.29 18.42 1.66
N GLU A 114 -1.83 19.57 1.15
CA GLU A 114 -2.33 20.14 -0.11
C GLU A 114 -2.10 19.22 -1.30
N ARG A 115 -0.95 18.52 -1.29
CA ARG A 115 -0.60 17.56 -2.32
C ARG A 115 -0.92 16.14 -1.85
N ILE A 116 -1.94 15.54 -2.47
CA ILE A 116 -2.32 14.15 -2.23
C ILE A 116 -1.60 13.27 -3.26
N THR A 117 -0.57 12.55 -2.81
CA THR A 117 0.14 11.58 -3.64
C THR A 117 -0.59 10.23 -3.60
N PRO A 118 -0.96 9.64 -4.74
CA PRO A 118 -1.65 8.35 -4.75
C PRO A 118 -0.76 7.23 -4.22
N CYS A 119 -1.36 6.30 -3.50
CA CYS A 119 -0.68 5.19 -2.85
C CYS A 119 -1.07 3.84 -3.44
N LEU A 120 -0.09 2.97 -3.62
CA LEU A 120 -0.26 1.56 -3.96
C LEU A 120 -0.05 0.71 -2.70
N ARG A 121 -1.01 -0.12 -2.36
CA ARG A 121 -0.78 -1.23 -1.43
C ARG A 121 0.09 -2.28 -2.09
N LYS A 122 1.30 -2.45 -1.61
CA LYS A 122 2.26 -3.45 -2.09
C LYS A 122 2.21 -4.68 -1.19
N ASP A 123 1.56 -5.75 -1.67
CA ASP A 123 1.39 -7.00 -0.93
C ASP A 123 1.24 -8.17 -1.90
N PHE A 124 1.23 -9.40 -1.36
CA PHE A 124 0.88 -10.61 -2.11
C PHE A 124 -0.64 -10.81 -2.02
N MET A 125 -1.33 -10.54 -3.11
CA MET A 125 -2.79 -10.61 -3.16
C MET A 125 -3.24 -12.05 -3.36
N VAL A 126 -3.85 -12.64 -2.35
CA VAL A 126 -4.35 -14.03 -2.34
C VAL A 126 -5.85 -14.12 -2.11
N HIS A 127 -6.49 -13.02 -1.70
CA HIS A 127 -7.94 -12.98 -1.43
C HIS A 127 -8.52 -11.58 -1.69
N PRO A 128 -9.77 -11.47 -2.20
CA PRO A 128 -10.43 -10.18 -2.45
C PRO A 128 -10.55 -9.26 -1.24
N ILE A 129 -10.53 -9.80 -0.01
CA ILE A 129 -10.55 -9.00 1.22
C ILE A 129 -9.41 -7.96 1.26
N GLN A 130 -8.25 -8.29 0.71
CA GLN A 130 -7.11 -7.38 0.67
C GLN A 130 -7.36 -6.16 -0.22
N VAL A 131 -8.17 -6.32 -1.27
CA VAL A 131 -8.59 -5.20 -2.13
C VAL A 131 -9.57 -4.30 -1.38
N LEU A 132 -10.51 -4.90 -0.62
CA LEU A 132 -11.42 -4.14 0.24
C LEU A 132 -10.64 -3.33 1.28
N GLU A 133 -9.70 -3.95 2.00
CA GLU A 133 -8.84 -3.27 2.98
C GLU A 133 -8.05 -2.10 2.37
N ALA A 134 -7.51 -2.28 1.15
CA ALA A 134 -6.82 -1.19 0.45
C ALA A 134 -7.76 -0.04 0.11
N ALA A 135 -8.96 -0.35 -0.36
CA ALA A 135 -9.98 0.66 -0.67
C ALA A 135 -10.51 1.36 0.60
N GLU A 136 -10.62 0.65 1.73
CA GLU A 136 -10.97 1.23 3.03
C GLU A 136 -9.91 2.21 3.54
N ALA A 137 -8.65 1.94 3.25
CA ALA A 137 -7.56 2.85 3.60
C ALA A 137 -7.56 4.16 2.78
N GLY A 138 -8.18 4.18 1.60
CA GLY A 138 -8.28 5.35 0.72
C GLY A 138 -7.36 5.27 -0.47
#